data_0f0dbef898907dff1831d3a827c2785b
#
_entry.id   0f0dbef898907dff1831d3a827c2785b
#
_cell.length_a   1.000
_cell.length_b   1.000
_cell.length_c   1.000
_cell.angle_alpha   90.00
_cell.angle_beta   90.00
_cell.angle_gamma   90.00
#
_symmetry.space_group_name_H-M   'P 1'
#
loop_
_entity.id
_entity.type
_entity.pdbx_description
1 polymer ?
#
loop_
_entity_poly.entity_id
_entity_poly.type
_entity_poly.pdbx_seq_one_letter_code
_entity_poly.pdbx_strand_id
1 'polypeptide(L)'
;MTAVSAAREISFRILAKVDAGGYASDLLRGETVALESRDAALAETLVLGCLRYQSQLDFLIAHFAGRPQPKLDLEVRIALRLGIFQLRYLDRVPAHAAVAESVELVKGARKRSAAGFVNAVLRKVNRAPVGWPDRATELSIPAWMLERWELHYGPAVARGIAEAALAEPVAYVNPATGRRQDIGAQSIVPLLEIKPGMTVLDLCAAPGNKTAQAIAAGARVTACDRYPRRLAEVPAEAARLVLDAAEPLPFSTRGETARFDRILIDAPCSGTGTLAGNPEIKWRLQPSDLFRFQARQRKMIERALPHLRPGGLLVYATCSLEMEENEAVVEGFPVLATHSRIPGRDSGDGFFAAAMREGR
;
A
#
# COMPACT_ATOMS: atom_id res chain seq x y z
N MET A 1 -18.41 -32.22 -12.19
CA MET A 1 -17.46 -31.07 -12.16
C MET A 1 -17.72 -30.36 -10.85
N THR A 2 -16.69 -30.22 -10.00
CA THR A 2 -16.81 -29.45 -8.77
C THR A 2 -16.90 -27.97 -9.18
N ALA A 3 -17.97 -27.28 -8.76
CA ALA A 3 -18.08 -25.85 -9.02
C ALA A 3 -17.00 -25.11 -8.22
N VAL A 4 -16.35 -24.13 -8.85
CA VAL A 4 -15.41 -23.27 -8.15
C VAL A 4 -16.21 -22.29 -7.28
N SER A 5 -15.82 -22.11 -6.03
CA SER A 5 -16.46 -21.12 -5.15
C SER A 5 -16.21 -19.70 -5.64
N ALA A 6 -17.19 -18.82 -5.46
CA ALA A 6 -17.14 -17.43 -5.91
C ALA A 6 -15.90 -16.69 -5.36
N ALA A 7 -15.54 -16.94 -4.10
CA ALA A 7 -14.35 -16.36 -3.48
C ALA A 7 -13.07 -16.71 -4.23
N ARG A 8 -12.86 -17.97 -4.63
CA ARG A 8 -11.66 -18.42 -5.35
C ARG A 8 -11.63 -17.93 -6.79
N GLU A 9 -12.79 -17.93 -7.47
CA GLU A 9 -12.90 -17.42 -8.84
C GLU A 9 -12.56 -15.92 -8.90
N ILE A 10 -13.12 -15.14 -7.99
CA ILE A 10 -12.84 -13.70 -7.88
C ILE A 10 -11.36 -13.47 -7.53
N SER A 11 -10.81 -14.23 -6.56
CA SER A 11 -9.39 -14.12 -6.20
C SER A 11 -8.46 -14.39 -7.38
N PHE A 12 -8.74 -15.42 -8.16
CA PHE A 12 -8.01 -15.78 -9.37
C PHE A 12 -8.02 -14.63 -10.40
N ARG A 13 -9.20 -14.07 -10.64
CA ARG A 13 -9.39 -12.96 -11.57
C ARG A 13 -8.71 -11.68 -11.10
N ILE A 14 -8.80 -11.35 -9.80
CA ILE A 14 -8.13 -10.19 -9.22
C ILE A 14 -6.62 -10.33 -9.33
N LEU A 15 -6.03 -11.48 -8.99
CA LEU A 15 -4.59 -11.70 -9.10
C LEU A 15 -4.09 -11.55 -10.54
N ALA A 16 -4.86 -11.98 -11.53
CA ALA A 16 -4.52 -11.74 -12.94
C ALA A 16 -4.57 -10.25 -13.31
N LYS A 17 -5.53 -9.50 -12.79
CA LYS A 17 -5.61 -8.05 -13.00
C LYS A 17 -4.51 -7.28 -12.26
N VAL A 18 -4.09 -7.75 -11.08
CA VAL A 18 -2.95 -7.18 -10.34
C VAL A 18 -1.65 -7.37 -11.13
N ASP A 19 -1.42 -8.55 -11.70
CA ASP A 19 -0.27 -8.80 -12.59
C ASP A 19 -0.28 -7.88 -13.82
N ALA A 20 -1.45 -7.52 -14.33
CA ALA A 20 -1.64 -6.55 -15.41
C ALA A 20 -1.58 -5.07 -14.96
N GLY A 21 -1.30 -4.78 -13.68
CA GLY A 21 -1.09 -3.43 -13.17
C GLY A 21 -2.23 -2.87 -12.30
N GLY A 22 -3.28 -3.63 -12.00
CA GLY A 22 -4.34 -3.21 -11.08
C GLY A 22 -3.88 -3.12 -9.62
N TYR A 23 -4.56 -2.33 -8.79
CA TYR A 23 -4.34 -2.28 -7.35
C TYR A 23 -5.25 -3.28 -6.65
N ALA A 24 -4.67 -4.13 -5.77
CA ALA A 24 -5.41 -5.19 -5.11
C ALA A 24 -6.56 -4.65 -4.25
N SER A 25 -6.34 -3.59 -3.50
CA SER A 25 -7.33 -2.95 -2.64
C SER A 25 -8.54 -2.40 -3.40
N ASP A 26 -8.30 -1.74 -4.56
CA ASP A 26 -9.37 -1.19 -5.40
C ASP A 26 -10.18 -2.30 -6.08
N LEU A 27 -9.49 -3.33 -6.58
CA LEU A 27 -10.12 -4.49 -7.21
C LEU A 27 -10.96 -5.28 -6.21
N LEU A 28 -10.43 -5.54 -5.00
CA LEU A 28 -11.17 -6.20 -3.92
C LEU A 28 -12.43 -5.40 -3.58
N ARG A 29 -12.30 -4.10 -3.33
CA ARG A 29 -13.45 -3.24 -3.03
C ARG A 29 -14.53 -3.29 -4.10
N GLY A 30 -14.14 -3.30 -5.38
CA GLY A 30 -15.10 -3.29 -6.49
C GLY A 30 -15.71 -4.65 -6.79
N GLU A 31 -14.94 -5.75 -6.71
CA GLU A 31 -15.36 -7.07 -7.20
C GLU A 31 -15.98 -7.96 -6.12
N THR A 32 -15.78 -7.64 -4.82
CA THR A 32 -16.36 -8.43 -3.73
C THR A 32 -17.70 -7.89 -3.21
N VAL A 33 -18.19 -6.75 -3.71
CA VAL A 33 -19.44 -6.11 -3.25
C VAL A 33 -20.65 -7.04 -3.31
N ALA A 34 -20.72 -7.92 -4.32
CA ALA A 34 -21.83 -8.86 -4.51
C ALA A 34 -21.66 -10.18 -3.73
N LEU A 35 -20.54 -10.37 -3.03
CA LEU A 35 -20.28 -11.57 -2.24
C LEU A 35 -20.90 -11.47 -0.85
N GLU A 36 -21.24 -12.62 -0.28
CA GLU A 36 -21.49 -12.72 1.15
C GLU A 36 -20.22 -12.37 1.94
N SER A 37 -20.38 -11.83 3.14
CA SER A 37 -19.27 -11.34 3.98
C SER A 37 -18.16 -12.39 4.18
N ARG A 38 -18.53 -13.67 4.33
CA ARG A 38 -17.59 -14.78 4.48
C ARG A 38 -16.73 -15.00 3.23
N ASP A 39 -17.37 -14.97 2.07
CA ASP A 39 -16.69 -15.18 0.79
C ASP A 39 -15.84 -13.96 0.40
N ALA A 40 -16.31 -12.74 0.71
CA ALA A 40 -15.54 -11.52 0.55
C ALA A 40 -14.26 -11.55 1.42
N ALA A 41 -14.37 -11.94 2.69
CA ALA A 41 -13.23 -12.09 3.58
C ALA A 41 -12.24 -13.17 3.10
N LEU A 42 -12.75 -14.31 2.60
CA LEU A 42 -11.89 -15.34 2.02
C LEU A 42 -11.18 -14.84 0.76
N ALA A 43 -11.87 -14.12 -0.12
CA ALA A 43 -11.27 -13.55 -1.33
C ALA A 43 -10.15 -12.56 -0.97
N GLU A 44 -10.37 -11.69 0.00
CA GLU A 44 -9.36 -10.76 0.51
C GLU A 44 -8.13 -11.52 1.07
N THR A 45 -8.37 -12.53 1.92
CA THR A 45 -7.31 -13.38 2.48
C THR A 45 -6.49 -14.06 1.38
N LEU A 46 -7.15 -14.61 0.36
CA LEU A 46 -6.49 -15.31 -0.76
C LEU A 46 -5.66 -14.36 -1.62
N VAL A 47 -6.22 -13.20 -1.99
CA VAL A 47 -5.53 -12.22 -2.84
C VAL A 47 -4.33 -11.64 -2.11
N LEU A 48 -4.55 -11.04 -0.94
CA LEU A 48 -3.49 -10.39 -0.19
C LEU A 48 -2.45 -11.40 0.30
N GLY A 49 -2.87 -12.60 0.72
CA GLY A 49 -1.96 -13.67 1.13
C GLY A 49 -1.07 -14.14 -0.01
N CYS A 50 -1.61 -14.38 -1.21
CA CYS A 50 -0.80 -14.74 -2.36
C CYS A 50 0.22 -13.66 -2.72
N LEU A 51 -0.11 -12.38 -2.58
CA LEU A 51 0.79 -11.27 -2.86
C LEU A 51 1.84 -11.10 -1.74
N ARG A 52 1.46 -11.27 -0.47
CA ARG A 52 2.39 -11.22 0.66
C ARG A 52 3.47 -12.28 0.56
N TYR A 53 3.11 -13.51 0.24
CA TYR A 53 3.99 -14.68 0.22
C TYR A 53 4.46 -15.04 -1.19
N GLN A 54 4.38 -14.13 -2.16
CA GLN A 54 4.55 -14.44 -3.59
C GLN A 54 5.86 -15.17 -3.91
N SER A 55 7.03 -14.71 -3.44
CA SER A 55 8.30 -15.38 -3.75
C SER A 55 8.46 -16.71 -3.02
N GLN A 56 7.92 -16.82 -1.78
CA GLN A 56 7.82 -18.11 -1.10
C GLN A 56 6.98 -19.10 -1.91
N LEU A 57 5.81 -18.66 -2.40
CA LEU A 57 4.91 -19.51 -3.19
C LEU A 57 5.56 -19.92 -4.51
N ASP A 58 6.28 -19.04 -5.17
CA ASP A 58 7.00 -19.36 -6.42
C ASP A 58 8.13 -20.38 -6.17
N PHE A 59 8.87 -20.24 -5.08
CA PHE A 59 9.84 -21.25 -4.66
C PHE A 59 9.16 -22.60 -4.35
N LEU A 60 8.05 -22.59 -3.64
CA LEU A 60 7.31 -23.81 -3.30
C LEU A 60 6.73 -24.51 -4.53
N ILE A 61 6.32 -23.76 -5.56
CA ILE A 61 5.93 -24.35 -6.86
C ILE A 61 7.09 -25.16 -7.42
N ALA A 62 8.29 -24.62 -7.48
CA ALA A 62 9.48 -25.31 -8.00
C ALA A 62 9.85 -26.52 -7.11
N HIS A 63 9.83 -26.33 -5.79
CA HIS A 63 10.13 -27.38 -4.80
C HIS A 63 9.21 -28.60 -4.96
N PHE A 64 7.89 -28.41 -4.97
CA PHE A 64 6.93 -29.50 -5.09
C PHE A 64 6.81 -30.05 -6.53
N ALA A 65 7.16 -29.25 -7.54
CA ALA A 65 7.28 -29.75 -8.91
C ALA A 65 8.52 -30.65 -9.10
N GLY A 66 9.52 -30.55 -8.21
CA GLY A 66 10.78 -31.31 -8.30
C GLY A 66 11.67 -30.89 -9.46
N ARG A 67 11.56 -29.64 -9.91
CA ARG A 67 12.37 -29.06 -11.00
C ARG A 67 12.53 -27.56 -10.82
N PRO A 68 13.66 -26.95 -11.29
CA PRO A 68 13.86 -25.51 -11.25
C PRO A 68 12.72 -24.79 -11.96
N GLN A 69 12.42 -23.57 -11.48
CA GLN A 69 11.29 -22.73 -11.89
C GLN A 69 10.70 -23.06 -13.26
N PRO A 70 9.59 -23.81 -13.36
CA PRO A 70 9.01 -24.15 -14.64
C PRO A 70 8.49 -22.86 -15.30
N LYS A 71 8.71 -22.71 -16.61
CA LYS A 71 8.00 -21.70 -17.39
C LYS A 71 6.51 -22.04 -17.35
N LEU A 72 5.74 -21.27 -16.63
CA LEU A 72 4.30 -21.47 -16.46
C LEU A 72 3.54 -20.28 -17.04
N ASP A 73 2.43 -20.57 -17.68
CA ASP A 73 1.45 -19.56 -18.01
C ASP A 73 0.98 -18.87 -16.72
N LEU A 74 0.63 -17.59 -16.80
CA LEU A 74 0.21 -16.79 -15.66
C LEU A 74 -0.93 -17.46 -14.88
N GLU A 75 -1.93 -17.95 -15.59
CA GLU A 75 -3.13 -18.57 -14.98
C GLU A 75 -2.77 -19.85 -14.22
N VAL A 76 -1.82 -20.63 -14.71
CA VAL A 76 -1.34 -21.85 -14.03
C VAL A 76 -0.55 -21.48 -12.78
N ARG A 77 0.29 -20.46 -12.85
CA ARG A 77 1.06 -19.94 -11.72
C ARG A 77 0.14 -19.39 -10.63
N ILE A 78 -0.87 -18.59 -10.98
CA ILE A 78 -1.87 -18.07 -10.03
C ILE A 78 -2.64 -19.21 -9.36
N ALA A 79 -3.10 -20.19 -10.09
CA ALA A 79 -3.83 -21.33 -9.52
C ALA A 79 -2.96 -22.14 -8.55
N LEU A 80 -1.68 -22.34 -8.87
CA LEU A 80 -0.71 -22.99 -7.98
C LEU A 80 -0.44 -22.15 -6.73
N ARG A 81 -0.22 -20.83 -6.87
CA ARG A 81 -0.06 -19.92 -5.71
C ARG A 81 -1.26 -19.98 -4.79
N LEU A 82 -2.47 -19.88 -5.32
CA LEU A 82 -3.73 -19.99 -4.56
C LEU A 82 -3.85 -21.36 -3.86
N GLY A 83 -3.56 -22.44 -4.56
CA GLY A 83 -3.62 -23.78 -3.98
C GLY A 83 -2.59 -23.99 -2.86
N ILE A 84 -1.32 -23.63 -3.09
CA ILE A 84 -0.24 -23.77 -2.10
C ILE A 84 -0.52 -22.85 -0.90
N PHE A 85 -0.95 -21.61 -1.11
CA PHE A 85 -1.29 -20.69 -0.03
C PHE A 85 -2.36 -21.28 0.89
N GLN A 86 -3.44 -21.80 0.34
CA GLN A 86 -4.49 -22.44 1.11
C GLN A 86 -4.01 -23.67 1.88
N LEU A 87 -3.16 -24.52 1.27
CA LEU A 87 -2.70 -25.77 1.88
C LEU A 87 -1.68 -25.55 3.00
N ARG A 88 -0.83 -24.54 2.89
CA ARG A 88 0.26 -24.29 3.85
C ARG A 88 -0.04 -23.22 4.89
N TYR A 89 -0.78 -22.19 4.53
CA TYR A 89 -0.93 -20.98 5.36
C TYR A 89 -2.33 -20.79 5.93
N LEU A 90 -3.34 -21.57 5.46
CA LEU A 90 -4.70 -21.51 6.00
C LEU A 90 -5.10 -22.81 6.70
N ASP A 91 -5.57 -22.70 7.95
CA ASP A 91 -5.92 -23.89 8.75
C ASP A 91 -7.34 -24.40 8.49
N ARG A 92 -8.24 -23.52 8.08
CA ARG A 92 -9.68 -23.83 7.98
C ARG A 92 -10.15 -24.23 6.57
N VAL A 93 -9.22 -24.39 5.63
CA VAL A 93 -9.54 -24.78 4.26
C VAL A 93 -9.34 -26.27 4.06
N PRO A 94 -10.36 -27.04 3.66
CA PRO A 94 -10.21 -28.47 3.38
C PRO A 94 -9.24 -28.67 2.20
N ALA A 95 -8.23 -29.51 2.40
CA ALA A 95 -7.18 -29.76 1.41
C ALA A 95 -7.72 -30.23 0.07
N HIS A 96 -8.75 -31.10 0.08
CA HIS A 96 -9.37 -31.59 -1.16
C HIS A 96 -10.03 -30.46 -1.96
N ALA A 97 -10.65 -29.48 -1.29
CA ALA A 97 -11.27 -28.34 -1.95
C ALA A 97 -10.20 -27.42 -2.57
N ALA A 98 -9.10 -27.12 -1.83
CA ALA A 98 -8.00 -26.32 -2.36
C ALA A 98 -7.40 -26.93 -3.64
N VAL A 99 -7.20 -28.25 -3.67
CA VAL A 99 -6.68 -28.95 -4.86
C VAL A 99 -7.69 -28.97 -5.99
N ALA A 100 -8.92 -29.43 -5.73
CA ALA A 100 -9.92 -29.61 -6.77
C ALA A 100 -10.30 -28.29 -7.45
N GLU A 101 -10.55 -27.24 -6.68
CA GLU A 101 -10.94 -25.94 -7.22
C GLU A 101 -9.78 -25.25 -7.97
N SER A 102 -8.53 -25.40 -7.52
CA SER A 102 -7.37 -24.90 -8.29
C SER A 102 -7.23 -25.58 -9.66
N VAL A 103 -7.55 -26.86 -9.74
CA VAL A 103 -7.58 -27.59 -11.01
C VAL A 103 -8.72 -27.09 -11.91
N GLU A 104 -9.91 -26.85 -11.36
CA GLU A 104 -11.02 -26.30 -12.13
C GLU A 104 -10.77 -24.86 -12.60
N LEU A 105 -10.10 -24.02 -11.81
CA LEU A 105 -9.67 -22.67 -12.22
C LEU A 105 -8.79 -22.71 -13.48
N VAL A 106 -7.81 -23.62 -13.53
CA VAL A 106 -6.95 -23.80 -14.70
C VAL A 106 -7.73 -24.27 -15.92
N LYS A 107 -8.68 -25.19 -15.75
CA LYS A 107 -9.57 -25.64 -16.83
C LYS A 107 -10.46 -24.50 -17.35
N GLY A 108 -11.04 -23.70 -16.45
CA GLY A 108 -11.85 -22.51 -16.76
C GLY A 108 -11.06 -21.45 -17.53
N ALA A 109 -9.78 -21.28 -17.18
CA ALA A 109 -8.84 -20.40 -17.89
C ALA A 109 -8.33 -20.95 -19.23
N ARG A 110 -8.95 -22.02 -19.75
CA ARG A 110 -8.59 -22.69 -21.02
C ARG A 110 -7.19 -23.31 -21.05
N LYS A 111 -6.59 -23.58 -19.88
CA LYS A 111 -5.27 -24.24 -19.73
C LYS A 111 -5.42 -25.72 -19.34
N ARG A 112 -6.36 -26.44 -19.97
CA ARG A 112 -6.74 -27.82 -19.58
C ARG A 112 -5.56 -28.80 -19.58
N SER A 113 -4.59 -28.63 -20.46
CA SER A 113 -3.37 -29.47 -20.52
C SER A 113 -2.53 -29.38 -19.24
N ALA A 114 -2.59 -28.26 -18.50
CA ALA A 114 -1.88 -28.07 -17.25
C ALA A 114 -2.61 -28.65 -16.01
N ALA A 115 -3.86 -29.08 -16.15
CA ALA A 115 -4.68 -29.55 -15.03
C ALA A 115 -4.05 -30.75 -14.29
N GLY A 116 -3.48 -31.71 -15.02
CA GLY A 116 -2.76 -32.86 -14.44
C GLY A 116 -1.51 -32.43 -13.66
N PHE A 117 -0.76 -31.47 -14.20
CA PHE A 117 0.41 -30.90 -13.53
C PHE A 117 0.05 -30.17 -12.24
N VAL A 118 -0.97 -29.28 -12.28
CA VAL A 118 -1.47 -28.57 -11.10
C VAL A 118 -1.91 -29.54 -10.01
N ASN A 119 -2.69 -30.56 -10.35
CA ASN A 119 -3.11 -31.60 -9.41
C ASN A 119 -1.91 -32.37 -8.80
N ALA A 120 -0.94 -32.75 -9.62
CA ALA A 120 0.23 -33.50 -9.17
C ALA A 120 1.13 -32.67 -8.23
N VAL A 121 1.31 -31.37 -8.48
CA VAL A 121 2.06 -30.47 -7.62
C VAL A 121 1.33 -30.27 -6.30
N LEU A 122 0.04 -29.89 -6.33
CA LEU A 122 -0.72 -29.56 -5.14
C LEU A 122 -0.92 -30.76 -4.19
N ARG A 123 -1.00 -31.99 -4.71
CA ARG A 123 -1.07 -33.21 -3.88
C ARG A 123 0.21 -33.52 -3.10
N LYS A 124 1.36 -32.98 -3.51
CA LYS A 124 2.63 -33.13 -2.80
C LYS A 124 2.80 -32.08 -1.69
N VAL A 125 2.01 -31.00 -1.72
CA VAL A 125 2.14 -29.92 -0.75
C VAL A 125 1.87 -30.42 0.66
N ASN A 126 2.81 -30.15 1.55
CA ASN A 126 2.71 -30.45 2.98
C ASN A 126 3.19 -29.25 3.79
N ARG A 127 3.07 -29.32 5.11
CA ARG A 127 3.45 -28.24 6.05
C ARG A 127 4.82 -28.43 6.68
N ALA A 128 5.60 -29.40 6.24
CA ALA A 128 6.95 -29.60 6.75
C ALA A 128 7.81 -28.34 6.49
N PRO A 129 8.73 -28.00 7.41
CA PRO A 129 9.69 -26.92 7.19
C PRO A 129 10.45 -27.13 5.88
N VAL A 130 10.70 -26.05 5.17
CA VAL A 130 11.52 -26.05 3.96
C VAL A 130 12.71 -25.11 4.17
N GLY A 131 13.88 -25.48 3.62
CA GLY A 131 15.03 -24.57 3.56
C GLY A 131 14.80 -23.55 2.44
N TRP A 132 14.79 -22.27 2.78
CA TRP A 132 14.69 -21.20 1.80
C TRP A 132 16.04 -20.98 1.10
N PRO A 133 16.07 -20.67 -0.20
CA PRO A 133 17.31 -20.52 -0.95
C PRO A 133 18.11 -19.28 -0.54
N ASP A 134 17.42 -18.25 -0.10
CA ASP A 134 17.96 -16.94 0.33
C ASP A 134 16.98 -16.23 1.25
N ARG A 135 17.47 -15.12 1.86
CA ARG A 135 16.67 -14.30 2.78
C ARG A 135 15.55 -13.54 2.09
N ALA A 136 15.75 -13.12 0.85
CA ALA A 136 14.74 -12.38 0.10
C ALA A 136 13.52 -13.27 -0.17
N THR A 137 13.75 -14.55 -0.51
CA THR A 137 12.69 -15.56 -0.64
C THR A 137 12.05 -15.88 0.70
N GLU A 138 12.83 -16.10 1.77
CA GLU A 138 12.32 -16.33 3.14
C GLU A 138 11.38 -15.23 3.59
N LEU A 139 11.75 -13.98 3.37
CA LEU A 139 11.00 -12.80 3.78
C LEU A 139 9.98 -12.33 2.74
N SER A 140 9.93 -12.99 1.59
CA SER A 140 9.08 -12.64 0.44
C SER A 140 9.16 -11.14 0.08
N ILE A 141 10.38 -10.63 -0.01
CA ILE A 141 10.72 -9.25 -0.41
C ILE A 141 11.68 -9.32 -1.60
N PRO A 142 11.56 -8.46 -2.64
CA PRO A 142 12.56 -8.35 -3.69
C PRO A 142 13.96 -8.07 -3.11
N ALA A 143 14.98 -8.78 -3.62
CA ALA A 143 16.34 -8.66 -3.09
C ALA A 143 16.85 -7.21 -3.04
N TRP A 144 16.62 -6.43 -4.13
CA TRP A 144 17.04 -5.04 -4.20
C TRP A 144 16.43 -4.16 -3.09
N MET A 145 15.17 -4.45 -2.70
CA MET A 145 14.46 -3.69 -1.67
C MET A 145 15.00 -4.05 -0.27
N LEU A 146 15.24 -5.34 -0.02
CA LEU A 146 15.82 -5.80 1.23
C LEU A 146 17.24 -5.25 1.43
N GLU A 147 18.11 -5.32 0.40
CA GLU A 147 19.47 -4.79 0.41
C GLU A 147 19.51 -3.29 0.71
N ARG A 148 18.58 -2.50 0.13
CA ARG A 148 18.46 -1.07 0.41
C ARG A 148 18.09 -0.81 1.86
N TRP A 149 17.13 -1.54 2.39
CA TRP A 149 16.74 -1.38 3.80
C TRP A 149 17.83 -1.84 4.75
N GLU A 150 18.59 -2.89 4.41
CA GLU A 150 19.77 -3.30 5.18
C GLU A 150 20.85 -2.23 5.21
N LEU A 151 21.11 -1.58 4.07
CA LEU A 151 22.06 -0.49 3.97
C LEU A 151 21.61 0.74 4.79
N HIS A 152 20.32 1.07 4.75
CA HIS A 152 19.79 2.31 5.32
C HIS A 152 19.41 2.18 6.80
N TYR A 153 18.74 1.10 7.18
CA TYR A 153 18.25 0.89 8.54
C TYR A 153 19.05 -0.15 9.34
N GLY A 154 19.97 -0.85 8.71
CA GLY A 154 20.68 -1.99 9.26
C GLY A 154 19.90 -3.31 9.16
N PRO A 155 20.61 -4.47 9.21
CA PRO A 155 20.01 -5.78 8.92
C PRO A 155 18.87 -6.18 9.86
N ALA A 156 18.94 -5.82 11.14
CA ALA A 156 17.92 -6.18 12.13
C ALA A 156 16.61 -5.44 11.87
N VAL A 157 16.66 -4.14 11.59
CA VAL A 157 15.48 -3.32 11.29
C VAL A 157 14.88 -3.71 9.93
N ALA A 158 15.72 -3.92 8.91
CA ALA A 158 15.27 -4.38 7.60
C ALA A 158 14.51 -5.72 7.68
N ARG A 159 15.00 -6.66 8.51
CA ARG A 159 14.30 -7.91 8.79
C ARG A 159 12.94 -7.64 9.45
N GLY A 160 12.88 -6.78 10.46
CA GLY A 160 11.62 -6.40 11.12
C GLY A 160 10.60 -5.80 10.16
N ILE A 161 11.03 -4.91 9.24
CA ILE A 161 10.18 -4.34 8.18
C ILE A 161 9.61 -5.45 7.28
N ALA A 162 10.46 -6.37 6.84
CA ALA A 162 10.07 -7.46 5.96
C ALA A 162 9.11 -8.45 6.64
N GLU A 163 9.34 -8.78 7.91
CA GLU A 163 8.43 -9.62 8.72
C GLU A 163 7.08 -8.93 8.95
N ALA A 164 7.07 -7.63 9.22
CA ALA A 164 5.83 -6.83 9.32
C ALA A 164 5.05 -6.83 7.99
N ALA A 165 5.74 -6.81 6.85
CA ALA A 165 5.12 -6.90 5.53
C ALA A 165 4.49 -8.27 5.21
N LEU A 166 4.84 -9.33 5.93
CA LEU A 166 4.19 -10.65 5.86
C LEU A 166 2.98 -10.77 6.79
N ALA A 167 2.88 -9.93 7.81
CA ALA A 167 1.77 -9.96 8.76
C ALA A 167 0.47 -9.42 8.14
N GLU A 168 -0.66 -9.81 8.72
CA GLU A 168 -1.93 -9.15 8.42
C GLU A 168 -1.97 -7.77 9.10
N PRO A 169 -2.43 -6.72 8.39
CA PRO A 169 -2.49 -5.39 8.98
C PRO A 169 -3.52 -5.33 10.10
N VAL A 170 -3.16 -4.65 11.19
CA VAL A 170 -4.08 -4.38 12.28
C VAL A 170 -5.03 -3.26 11.86
N ALA A 171 -6.32 -3.46 12.09
CA ALA A 171 -7.33 -2.43 11.81
C ALA A 171 -7.40 -1.43 12.97
N TYR A 172 -7.00 -0.20 12.73
CA TYR A 172 -7.13 0.90 13.67
C TYR A 172 -8.31 1.81 13.34
N VAL A 173 -8.93 2.38 14.35
CA VAL A 173 -9.96 3.41 14.21
C VAL A 173 -9.44 4.71 14.85
N ASN A 174 -9.55 5.82 14.13
CA ASN A 174 -9.20 7.12 14.67
C ASN A 174 -10.29 7.57 15.65
N PRO A 175 -9.97 7.79 16.94
CA PRO A 175 -10.97 8.13 17.96
C PRO A 175 -11.62 9.50 17.73
N ALA A 176 -10.93 10.45 17.08
CA ALA A 176 -11.46 11.78 16.79
C ALA A 176 -12.47 11.80 15.65
N THR A 177 -12.40 10.83 14.71
CA THR A 177 -13.23 10.83 13.50
C THR A 177 -14.14 9.62 13.37
N GLY A 178 -13.89 8.55 14.15
CA GLY A 178 -14.56 7.25 14.00
C GLY A 178 -14.20 6.49 12.71
N ARG A 179 -13.29 7.01 11.86
CA ARG A 179 -12.92 6.42 10.59
C ARG A 179 -11.80 5.38 10.78
N ARG A 180 -11.81 4.34 9.96
CA ARG A 180 -10.68 3.41 9.87
C ARG A 180 -9.47 4.15 9.29
N GLN A 181 -8.38 4.20 10.05
CA GLN A 181 -7.15 4.89 9.68
C GLN A 181 -5.98 4.25 10.42
N ASP A 182 -4.91 3.90 9.70
CA ASP A 182 -3.71 3.35 10.33
C ASP A 182 -3.12 4.33 11.36
N ILE A 183 -2.53 3.79 12.43
CA ILE A 183 -2.00 4.60 13.55
C ILE A 183 -0.82 5.49 13.10
N GLY A 184 -0.01 5.05 12.12
CA GLY A 184 1.02 5.86 11.50
C GLY A 184 0.41 7.06 10.77
N ALA A 185 -0.64 6.82 9.97
CA ALA A 185 -1.37 7.90 9.30
C ALA A 185 -2.03 8.88 10.28
N GLN A 186 -2.52 8.39 11.44
CA GLN A 186 -3.09 9.24 12.49
C GLN A 186 -2.07 10.19 13.10
N SER A 187 -0.79 9.82 13.14
CA SER A 187 0.29 10.61 13.76
C SER A 187 0.66 11.87 12.98
N ILE A 188 0.22 12.01 11.73
CA ILE A 188 0.66 13.09 10.82
C ILE A 188 -0.05 14.42 11.12
N VAL A 189 -1.38 14.42 11.27
CA VAL A 189 -2.14 15.66 11.47
C VAL A 189 -1.78 16.40 12.77
N PRO A 190 -1.48 15.73 13.89
CA PRO A 190 -0.97 16.40 15.09
C PRO A 190 0.27 17.27 14.87
N LEU A 191 1.14 16.92 13.91
CA LEU A 191 2.34 17.69 13.57
C LEU A 191 2.02 19.07 12.97
N LEU A 192 0.77 19.29 12.51
CA LEU A 192 0.32 20.61 12.03
C LEU A 192 0.02 21.59 13.18
N GLU A 193 -0.05 21.16 14.43
CA GLU A 193 -0.37 22.02 15.58
C GLU A 193 -1.63 22.88 15.32
N ILE A 194 -2.69 22.26 14.85
CA ILE A 194 -3.94 22.95 14.48
C ILE A 194 -4.61 23.52 15.73
N LYS A 195 -5.00 24.80 15.64
CA LYS A 195 -5.88 25.45 16.62
C LYS A 195 -7.24 25.73 15.96
N PRO A 196 -8.35 25.72 16.73
CA PRO A 196 -9.68 26.02 16.19
C PRO A 196 -9.71 27.33 15.39
N GLY A 197 -10.36 27.28 14.23
CA GLY A 197 -10.49 28.41 13.31
C GLY A 197 -9.36 28.60 12.32
N MET A 198 -8.22 27.90 12.45
CA MET A 198 -7.12 27.95 11.46
C MET A 198 -7.57 27.46 10.10
N THR A 199 -6.98 28.05 9.05
CA THR A 199 -7.14 27.60 7.66
C THR A 199 -6.08 26.57 7.33
N VAL A 200 -6.52 25.40 6.80
CA VAL A 200 -5.64 24.30 6.39
C VAL A 200 -5.83 24.03 4.90
N LEU A 201 -4.73 23.94 4.17
CA LEU A 201 -4.68 23.44 2.80
C LEU A 201 -4.17 21.99 2.82
N ASP A 202 -5.00 21.03 2.37
CA ASP A 202 -4.66 19.61 2.23
C ASP A 202 -4.52 19.30 0.73
N LEU A 203 -3.29 19.14 0.25
CA LEU A 203 -2.98 19.11 -1.19
C LEU A 203 -3.13 17.73 -1.85
N CYS A 204 -3.22 16.65 -1.09
CA CYS A 204 -3.42 15.28 -1.60
C CYS A 204 -4.45 14.56 -0.73
N ALA A 205 -5.62 15.19 -0.60
CA ALA A 205 -6.57 14.92 0.48
C ALA A 205 -7.26 13.55 0.43
N ALA A 206 -7.47 13.00 -0.77
CA ALA A 206 -8.30 11.80 -0.91
C ALA A 206 -7.65 10.53 -0.33
N PRO A 207 -8.42 9.69 0.39
CA PRO A 207 -9.88 9.66 0.53
C PRO A 207 -10.44 10.52 1.69
N GLY A 208 -9.64 11.40 2.32
CA GLY A 208 -10.13 12.39 3.28
C GLY A 208 -9.98 12.02 4.76
N ASN A 209 -9.19 11.00 5.12
CA ASN A 209 -8.98 10.63 6.52
C ASN A 209 -8.20 11.72 7.30
N LYS A 210 -7.13 12.27 6.71
CA LYS A 210 -6.36 13.37 7.32
C LYS A 210 -7.15 14.68 7.30
N THR A 211 -7.91 14.95 6.22
CA THR A 211 -8.88 16.06 6.16
C THR A 211 -9.88 15.98 7.30
N ALA A 212 -10.52 14.81 7.52
CA ALA A 212 -11.47 14.62 8.62
C ALA A 212 -10.83 14.87 9.98
N GLN A 213 -9.60 14.43 10.17
CA GLN A 213 -8.85 14.64 11.41
C GLN A 213 -8.53 16.14 11.62
N ALA A 214 -8.18 16.87 10.56
CA ALA A 214 -7.95 18.31 10.63
C ALA A 214 -9.25 19.08 10.97
N ILE A 215 -10.38 18.68 10.38
CA ILE A 215 -11.71 19.24 10.70
C ILE A 215 -12.07 18.97 12.16
N ALA A 216 -11.87 17.75 12.65
CA ALA A 216 -12.10 17.39 14.05
C ALA A 216 -11.23 18.20 15.03
N ALA A 217 -10.05 18.66 14.60
CA ALA A 217 -9.20 19.59 15.34
C ALA A 217 -9.68 21.06 15.26
N GLY A 218 -10.80 21.35 14.58
CA GLY A 218 -11.39 22.67 14.45
C GLY A 218 -10.88 23.51 13.27
N ALA A 219 -10.20 22.91 12.30
CA ALA A 219 -9.73 23.61 11.11
C ALA A 219 -10.84 23.90 10.09
N ARG A 220 -10.66 24.97 9.31
CA ARG A 220 -11.35 25.20 8.05
C ARG A 220 -10.47 24.68 6.92
N VAL A 221 -10.85 23.54 6.31
CA VAL A 221 -10.01 22.82 5.37
C VAL A 221 -10.39 23.11 3.92
N THR A 222 -9.38 23.43 3.09
CA THR A 222 -9.46 23.34 1.63
C THR A 222 -8.73 22.06 1.20
N ALA A 223 -9.49 21.08 0.74
CA ALA A 223 -9.03 19.76 0.35
C ALA A 223 -8.86 19.66 -1.16
N CYS A 224 -7.68 19.28 -1.61
CA CYS A 224 -7.32 19.19 -3.02
C CYS A 224 -6.91 17.77 -3.38
N ASP A 225 -7.31 17.32 -4.56
CA ASP A 225 -6.81 16.07 -5.15
C ASP A 225 -6.92 16.15 -6.68
N ARG A 226 -6.04 15.46 -7.39
CA ARG A 226 -6.05 15.42 -8.87
C ARG A 226 -7.18 14.56 -9.44
N TYR A 227 -7.76 13.66 -8.63
CA TYR A 227 -8.78 12.70 -9.07
C TYR A 227 -10.16 13.09 -8.54
N PRO A 228 -11.08 13.61 -9.39
CA PRO A 228 -12.41 14.07 -8.96
C PRO A 228 -13.22 12.99 -8.24
N ARG A 229 -13.13 11.73 -8.71
CA ARG A 229 -13.87 10.62 -8.10
C ARG A 229 -13.40 10.34 -6.67
N ARG A 230 -12.09 10.39 -6.42
CA ARG A 230 -11.52 10.19 -5.08
C ARG A 230 -11.81 11.39 -4.17
N LEU A 231 -11.78 12.60 -4.72
CA LEU A 231 -12.10 13.82 -3.99
C LEU A 231 -13.57 13.83 -3.49
N ALA A 232 -14.47 13.10 -4.14
CA ALA A 232 -15.85 12.93 -3.68
C ALA A 232 -15.97 12.19 -2.34
N GLU A 233 -14.97 11.39 -1.96
CA GLU A 233 -14.93 10.65 -0.68
C GLU A 233 -14.50 11.53 0.52
N VAL A 234 -13.91 12.70 0.25
CA VAL A 234 -13.46 13.67 1.27
C VAL A 234 -14.69 14.24 2.00
N PRO A 235 -14.63 14.52 3.33
CA PRO A 235 -15.74 15.10 4.08
C PRO A 235 -16.35 16.34 3.41
N ALA A 236 -17.68 16.45 3.48
CA ALA A 236 -18.44 17.51 2.80
C ALA A 236 -18.19 18.90 3.42
N GLU A 237 -17.72 18.94 4.65
CA GLU A 237 -17.38 20.15 5.40
C GLU A 237 -16.13 20.85 4.86
N ALA A 238 -15.28 20.13 4.12
CA ALA A 238 -14.14 20.74 3.44
C ALA A 238 -14.55 21.39 2.12
N ALA A 239 -13.98 22.56 1.81
CA ALA A 239 -13.98 23.08 0.47
C ALA A 239 -13.14 22.14 -0.43
N ARG A 240 -13.70 21.69 -1.56
CA ARG A 240 -13.05 20.70 -2.43
C ARG A 240 -12.61 21.33 -3.74
N LEU A 241 -11.38 21.08 -4.14
CA LEU A 241 -10.82 21.61 -5.38
C LEU A 241 -10.03 20.54 -6.15
N VAL A 242 -10.36 20.33 -7.41
CA VAL A 242 -9.60 19.42 -8.28
C VAL A 242 -8.37 20.15 -8.80
N LEU A 243 -7.18 19.67 -8.39
CA LEU A 243 -5.90 20.20 -8.87
C LEU A 243 -4.79 19.15 -8.72
N ASP A 244 -3.71 19.35 -9.46
CA ASP A 244 -2.46 18.63 -9.26
C ASP A 244 -1.49 19.48 -8.44
N ALA A 245 -1.11 19.01 -7.26
CA ALA A 245 -0.24 19.76 -6.35
C ALA A 245 1.20 19.98 -6.86
N ALA A 246 1.62 19.28 -7.92
CA ALA A 246 2.92 19.50 -8.57
C ALA A 246 2.85 20.60 -9.65
N GLU A 247 1.65 21.09 -10.00
CA GLU A 247 1.43 22.18 -10.92
C GLU A 247 1.26 23.52 -10.18
N PRO A 248 1.29 24.68 -10.86
CA PRO A 248 1.03 25.96 -10.22
C PRO A 248 -0.34 25.99 -9.54
N LEU A 249 -0.35 26.37 -8.25
CA LEU A 249 -1.57 26.38 -7.46
C LEU A 249 -2.43 27.60 -7.77
N PRO A 250 -3.76 27.45 -7.98
CA PRO A 250 -4.65 28.54 -8.43
C PRO A 250 -5.10 29.46 -7.28
N PHE A 251 -4.31 29.57 -6.21
CA PHE A 251 -4.65 30.35 -5.03
C PHE A 251 -4.10 31.79 -5.12
N SER A 252 -4.46 32.52 -6.19
CA SER A 252 -4.15 33.94 -6.32
C SER A 252 -5.41 34.71 -6.71
N THR A 253 -5.75 35.76 -5.96
CA THR A 253 -6.87 36.64 -6.26
C THR A 253 -6.37 38.07 -6.34
N ARG A 254 -6.70 38.81 -7.44
CA ARG A 254 -6.34 40.23 -7.63
C ARG A 254 -4.85 40.55 -7.47
N GLY A 255 -3.96 39.60 -7.84
CA GLY A 255 -2.52 39.80 -7.72
C GLY A 255 -1.95 39.43 -6.34
N GLU A 256 -2.78 39.06 -5.37
CA GLU A 256 -2.33 38.58 -4.06
C GLU A 256 -2.43 37.07 -3.96
N THR A 257 -1.39 36.42 -3.44
CA THR A 257 -1.35 34.98 -3.17
C THR A 257 -2.17 34.68 -1.91
N ALA A 258 -3.22 33.86 -2.02
CA ALA A 258 -3.95 33.38 -0.85
C ALA A 258 -3.04 32.50 0.01
N ARG A 259 -3.08 32.73 1.33
CA ARG A 259 -2.20 32.07 2.30
C ARG A 259 -2.99 31.34 3.38
N PHE A 260 -2.45 30.19 3.80
CA PHE A 260 -3.03 29.28 4.79
C PHE A 260 -2.18 29.28 6.06
N ASP A 261 -2.83 29.06 7.22
CA ASP A 261 -2.12 28.92 8.49
C ASP A 261 -1.33 27.62 8.56
N ARG A 262 -1.85 26.57 7.89
CA ARG A 262 -1.25 25.23 7.84
C ARG A 262 -1.38 24.65 6.44
N ILE A 263 -0.37 23.91 6.01
CA ILE A 263 -0.40 23.16 4.75
C ILE A 263 -0.01 21.72 5.03
N LEU A 264 -0.80 20.78 4.54
CA LEU A 264 -0.50 19.35 4.55
C LEU A 264 -0.22 18.89 3.12
N ILE A 265 0.89 18.20 2.95
CA ILE A 265 1.22 17.44 1.73
C ILE A 265 1.39 15.98 2.13
N ASP A 266 0.30 15.20 2.13
CA ASP A 266 0.37 13.74 2.22
C ASP A 266 0.69 13.19 0.83
N ALA A 267 1.98 13.21 0.48
CA ALA A 267 2.41 13.12 -0.91
C ALA A 267 2.17 11.73 -1.51
N PRO A 268 1.71 11.64 -2.77
CA PRO A 268 1.76 10.39 -3.52
C PRO A 268 3.18 9.85 -3.56
N CYS A 269 3.37 8.62 -3.10
CA CYS A 269 4.67 7.99 -2.90
C CYS A 269 4.63 6.51 -3.31
N SER A 270 5.77 5.82 -3.19
CA SER A 270 5.88 4.38 -3.45
C SER A 270 5.01 3.53 -2.54
N GLY A 271 4.77 3.99 -1.29
CA GLY A 271 3.97 3.28 -0.31
C GLY A 271 4.68 2.12 0.38
N THR A 272 6.01 2.05 0.34
CA THR A 272 6.79 0.92 0.91
C THR A 272 6.63 0.75 2.42
N GLY A 273 6.10 1.73 3.11
CA GLY A 273 5.72 1.62 4.54
C GLY A 273 4.40 0.88 4.78
N THR A 274 3.60 0.59 3.74
CA THR A 274 2.25 0.03 3.87
C THR A 274 2.12 -1.40 3.31
N LEU A 275 3.20 -2.13 3.19
CA LEU A 275 3.25 -3.42 2.48
C LEU A 275 2.38 -4.52 3.10
N ALA A 276 2.07 -4.44 4.39
CA ALA A 276 1.14 -5.35 5.05
C ALA A 276 -0.27 -5.30 4.42
N GLY A 277 -0.74 -4.09 4.13
CA GLY A 277 -2.03 -3.81 3.50
C GLY A 277 -2.01 -3.78 1.97
N ASN A 278 -0.86 -3.42 1.38
CA ASN A 278 -0.68 -3.22 -0.07
C ASN A 278 0.51 -4.05 -0.59
N PRO A 279 0.47 -5.39 -0.47
CA PRO A 279 1.62 -6.25 -0.75
C PRO A 279 2.03 -6.29 -2.23
N GLU A 280 1.17 -5.88 -3.17
CA GLU A 280 1.49 -5.79 -4.60
C GLU A 280 2.58 -4.76 -4.90
N ILE A 281 2.75 -3.77 -4.04
CA ILE A 281 3.78 -2.73 -4.18
C ILE A 281 5.17 -3.37 -4.34
N LYS A 282 5.49 -4.38 -3.54
CA LYS A 282 6.77 -5.09 -3.58
C LYS A 282 7.15 -5.59 -4.98
N TRP A 283 6.16 -6.03 -5.74
CA TRP A 283 6.34 -6.73 -7.00
C TRP A 283 6.27 -5.81 -8.21
N ARG A 284 5.80 -4.58 -8.02
CA ARG A 284 5.59 -3.58 -9.08
C ARG A 284 6.63 -2.47 -9.06
N LEU A 285 7.04 -2.04 -7.87
CA LEU A 285 7.98 -0.95 -7.69
C LEU A 285 9.35 -1.30 -8.28
N GLN A 286 9.91 -0.37 -9.04
CA GLN A 286 11.27 -0.46 -9.55
C GLN A 286 12.14 0.64 -8.91
N PRO A 287 13.45 0.41 -8.74
CA PRO A 287 14.36 1.44 -8.18
C PRO A 287 14.30 2.77 -8.93
N SER A 288 14.10 2.74 -10.25
CA SER A 288 13.98 3.94 -11.09
C SER A 288 12.72 4.78 -10.82
N ASP A 289 11.68 4.19 -10.22
CA ASP A 289 10.45 4.90 -9.91
C ASP A 289 10.64 5.93 -8.80
N LEU A 290 11.56 5.66 -7.86
CA LEU A 290 11.84 6.49 -6.69
C LEU A 290 12.25 7.91 -7.08
N PHE A 291 13.11 8.05 -8.10
CA PHE A 291 13.54 9.38 -8.58
C PHE A 291 12.39 10.18 -9.21
N ARG A 292 11.42 9.50 -9.82
CA ARG A 292 10.22 10.17 -10.36
C ARG A 292 9.31 10.68 -9.23
N PHE A 293 9.16 9.89 -8.17
CA PHE A 293 8.43 10.32 -6.97
C PHE A 293 9.15 11.51 -6.33
N GLN A 294 10.45 11.43 -6.09
CA GLN A 294 11.26 12.50 -5.51
C GLN A 294 11.06 13.83 -6.26
N ALA A 295 11.28 13.82 -7.57
CA ALA A 295 11.17 15.03 -8.39
C ALA A 295 9.77 15.66 -8.32
N ARG A 296 8.71 14.84 -8.27
CA ARG A 296 7.34 15.29 -8.14
C ARG A 296 7.05 15.87 -6.75
N GLN A 297 7.50 15.18 -5.72
CA GLN A 297 7.29 15.56 -4.33
C GLN A 297 8.01 16.88 -3.98
N ARG A 298 9.23 17.09 -4.48
CA ARG A 298 9.93 18.38 -4.33
C ARG A 298 9.15 19.53 -4.95
N LYS A 299 8.62 19.36 -6.18
CA LYS A 299 7.76 20.36 -6.82
C LYS A 299 6.54 20.70 -5.98
N MET A 300 5.92 19.71 -5.32
CA MET A 300 4.77 19.97 -4.45
C MET A 300 5.13 20.90 -3.30
N ILE A 301 6.28 20.70 -2.65
CA ILE A 301 6.76 21.57 -1.56
C ILE A 301 7.05 22.97 -2.10
N GLU A 302 7.79 23.08 -3.21
CA GLU A 302 8.12 24.36 -3.86
C GLU A 302 6.87 25.16 -4.24
N ARG A 303 5.80 24.48 -4.70
CA ARG A 303 4.53 25.12 -5.06
C ARG A 303 3.69 25.51 -3.83
N ALA A 304 3.79 24.76 -2.76
CA ALA A 304 3.00 24.98 -1.53
C ALA A 304 3.56 26.10 -0.64
N LEU A 305 4.89 26.20 -0.49
CA LEU A 305 5.54 27.15 0.44
C LEU A 305 5.08 28.62 0.25
N PRO A 306 4.93 29.17 -0.97
CA PRO A 306 4.45 30.55 -1.16
C PRO A 306 3.05 30.80 -0.62
N HIS A 307 2.25 29.75 -0.44
CA HIS A 307 0.89 29.81 0.11
C HIS A 307 0.84 29.67 1.63
N LEU A 308 1.98 29.56 2.30
CA LEU A 308 2.06 29.53 3.76
C LEU A 308 2.07 30.94 4.32
N ARG A 309 1.29 31.21 5.37
CA ARG A 309 1.33 32.48 6.09
C ARG A 309 2.65 32.64 6.85
N PRO A 310 3.12 33.87 7.08
CA PRO A 310 4.20 34.11 8.01
C PRO A 310 3.94 33.47 9.37
N GLY A 311 4.88 32.65 9.85
CA GLY A 311 4.71 31.85 11.08
C GLY A 311 3.81 30.62 10.93
N GLY A 312 3.32 30.34 9.74
CA GLY A 312 2.60 29.12 9.41
C GLY A 312 3.47 27.85 9.45
N LEU A 313 2.87 26.69 9.31
CA LEU A 313 3.55 25.41 9.32
C LEU A 313 3.08 24.56 8.14
N LEU A 314 4.05 24.04 7.36
CA LEU A 314 3.84 23.03 6.34
C LEU A 314 4.33 21.70 6.85
N VAL A 315 3.51 20.65 6.73
CA VAL A 315 3.90 19.27 6.99
C VAL A 315 3.87 18.51 5.66
N TYR A 316 5.05 18.07 5.25
CA TYR A 316 5.23 17.08 4.20
C TYR A 316 5.23 15.70 4.81
N ALA A 317 4.50 14.74 4.24
CA ALA A 317 4.44 13.36 4.72
C ALA A 317 4.36 12.35 3.57
N THR A 318 4.91 11.15 3.81
CA THR A 318 4.80 9.97 2.94
C THR A 318 4.54 8.73 3.78
N CYS A 319 3.97 7.71 3.15
CA CYS A 319 3.97 6.34 3.68
C CYS A 319 5.09 5.50 3.02
N SER A 320 6.24 6.11 2.72
CA SER A 320 7.42 5.49 2.14
C SER A 320 8.52 5.27 3.18
N LEU A 321 9.30 4.22 2.97
CA LEU A 321 10.54 3.94 3.72
C LEU A 321 11.80 4.34 2.93
N GLU A 322 11.65 4.92 1.74
CA GLU A 322 12.74 5.19 0.82
C GLU A 322 13.29 6.60 1.04
N MET A 323 14.64 6.70 1.16
CA MET A 323 15.32 7.98 1.38
C MET A 323 15.03 9.02 0.30
N GLU A 324 14.92 8.56 -0.95
CA GLU A 324 14.63 9.44 -2.10
C GLU A 324 13.30 10.16 -1.95
N GLU A 325 12.34 9.56 -1.25
CA GLU A 325 11.00 10.13 -1.03
C GLU A 325 10.88 10.87 0.31
N ASN A 326 11.87 10.73 1.18
CA ASN A 326 11.88 11.24 2.54
C ASN A 326 12.94 12.33 2.71
N GLU A 327 14.11 11.97 3.21
CA GLU A 327 15.20 12.89 3.54
C GLU A 327 15.66 13.69 2.31
N ALA A 328 15.84 13.02 1.16
CA ALA A 328 16.30 13.66 -0.06
C ALA A 328 15.28 14.61 -0.70
N VAL A 329 13.98 14.44 -0.40
CA VAL A 329 12.95 15.41 -0.83
C VAL A 329 13.05 16.70 -0.05
N VAL A 330 13.28 16.62 1.27
CA VAL A 330 13.23 17.78 2.16
C VAL A 330 14.58 18.49 2.29
N GLU A 331 15.63 17.92 1.73
CA GLU A 331 16.96 18.53 1.71
C GLU A 331 16.93 19.91 1.04
N GLY A 332 17.49 20.92 1.73
CA GLY A 332 17.52 22.32 1.27
C GLY A 332 16.27 23.13 1.59
N PHE A 333 15.22 22.53 2.15
CA PHE A 333 14.07 23.25 2.70
C PHE A 333 14.25 23.57 4.19
N PRO A 334 13.53 24.58 4.75
CA PRO A 334 13.66 25.00 6.14
C PRO A 334 12.95 24.04 7.10
N VAL A 335 13.49 22.84 7.24
CA VAL A 335 12.96 21.79 8.12
C VAL A 335 13.21 22.13 9.58
N LEU A 336 12.18 22.06 10.41
CA LEU A 336 12.22 22.25 11.87
C LEU A 336 12.40 20.93 12.61
N ALA A 337 11.68 19.92 12.17
CA ALA A 337 11.66 18.59 12.79
C ALA A 337 11.23 17.54 11.77
N THR A 338 11.71 16.32 11.96
CA THR A 338 11.26 15.13 11.24
C THR A 338 10.64 14.14 12.20
N HIS A 339 9.73 13.35 11.69
CA HIS A 339 9.07 12.24 12.39
C HIS A 339 9.07 11.01 11.50
N SER A 340 9.49 9.87 12.03
CA SER A 340 9.54 8.60 11.29
C SER A 340 8.92 7.47 12.10
N ARG A 341 8.18 6.62 11.43
CA ARG A 341 7.65 5.35 11.96
C ARG A 341 8.09 4.23 11.03
N ILE A 342 8.57 3.14 11.59
CA ILE A 342 9.14 2.02 10.85
C ILE A 342 8.37 0.74 11.23
N PRO A 343 7.74 0.03 10.27
CA PRO A 343 7.05 -1.23 10.53
C PRO A 343 7.97 -2.26 11.21
N GLY A 344 7.43 -3.03 12.13
CA GLY A 344 8.20 -4.01 12.92
C GLY A 344 8.94 -3.41 14.13
N ARG A 345 9.23 -2.09 14.11
CA ARG A 345 9.70 -1.34 15.28
C ARG A 345 8.55 -0.57 15.94
N ASP A 346 7.77 0.11 15.12
CA ASP A 346 6.61 0.88 15.55
C ASP A 346 5.32 0.16 15.16
N SER A 347 4.22 0.39 15.88
CA SER A 347 2.92 -0.18 15.54
C SER A 347 2.34 0.46 14.27
N GLY A 348 1.68 -0.33 13.43
CA GLY A 348 1.03 0.12 12.19
C GLY A 348 2.01 0.29 11.02
N ASP A 349 1.56 1.08 10.05
CA ASP A 349 2.30 1.36 8.82
C ASP A 349 3.48 2.32 9.05
N GLY A 350 4.45 2.26 8.13
CA GLY A 350 5.59 3.17 8.07
C GLY A 350 5.19 4.54 7.53
N PHE A 351 5.72 5.57 8.15
CA PHE A 351 5.54 6.97 7.74
C PHE A 351 6.79 7.79 7.97
N PHE A 352 7.01 8.75 7.09
CA PHE A 352 7.92 9.87 7.29
C PHE A 352 7.12 11.16 7.23
N ALA A 353 7.50 12.14 8.07
CA ALA A 353 7.00 13.50 7.96
C ALA A 353 8.10 14.51 8.30
N ALA A 354 8.05 15.67 7.64
CA ALA A 354 8.89 16.82 7.93
C ALA A 354 8.02 18.07 8.11
N ALA A 355 8.20 18.74 9.24
CA ALA A 355 7.57 20.02 9.53
C ALA A 355 8.50 21.16 9.11
N MET A 356 7.96 22.14 8.36
CA MET A 356 8.71 23.25 7.78
C MET A 356 8.01 24.59 8.06
N ARG A 357 8.79 25.65 8.16
CA ARG A 357 8.30 27.05 8.16
C ARG A 357 8.88 27.81 6.99
N GLU A 358 8.16 28.87 6.55
CA GLU A 358 8.74 29.81 5.58
C GLU A 358 10.03 30.39 6.22
N GLY A 359 11.15 30.33 5.48
CA GLY A 359 12.39 30.99 5.89
C GLY A 359 12.14 32.50 6.03
N ARG A 360 12.75 33.11 7.05
CA ARG A 360 12.75 34.56 7.22
C ARG A 360 13.49 35.23 6.09
#